data_ce9abaef1880aad5f7a49431298a98f4
#
_entry.id   ce9abaef1880aad5f7a49431298a98f4
#
_cell.length_a   1.000
_cell.length_b   1.000
_cell.length_c   1.000
_cell.angle_alpha   90.00
_cell.angle_beta   90.00
_cell.angle_gamma   90.00
#
_symmetry.space_group_name_H-M   'P 1'
#
loop_
_entity.id
_entity.type
_entity.pdbx_description
1 polymer ?
#
loop_
_entity_poly.entity_id
_entity_poly.type
_entity_poly.pdbx_seq_one_letter_code
_entity_poly.pdbx_strand_id
1 'polypeptide(L)'
;MSVLIEEFFTHMPDWFFVISALILLVAIGGSAWWIILGAKRFSDSLGKEQRLYELQENLHKLAFSNEYHKGVSLKLLTVIDNSRHFINSIKNGNHDKNVGLNVQRIVESLAADVKTNPGEKHRSGFWIVDRDKEVLTLLNGSSGFPDHYLGNRELGLNQSIAGRCFRKNELINCKDVTEDEDYESSNSDYRSLICVPVDNFGVLTVDGKEPFDKNVESIAELYATLIELALKEYALEVMEAEKESAVTNIEGEEDNND
;
A
#
# COMPACT_ATOMS: atom_id res chain seq x y z
N MET A 1 -59.14 -10.63 14.86
CA MET A 1 -57.96 -9.77 14.50
C MET A 1 -58.03 -9.24 13.09
N SER A 2 -58.55 -10.00 12.10
CA SER A 2 -58.69 -9.56 10.69
C SER A 2 -59.67 -8.40 10.51
N VAL A 3 -60.81 -8.42 11.19
CA VAL A 3 -61.89 -7.40 11.07
C VAL A 3 -61.43 -6.00 11.55
N LEU A 4 -60.67 -5.93 12.64
CA LEU A 4 -60.11 -4.66 13.17
C LEU A 4 -59.07 -4.03 12.22
N ILE A 5 -58.30 -4.85 11.51
CA ILE A 5 -57.31 -4.40 10.54
C ILE A 5 -58.04 -3.84 9.28
N GLU A 6 -59.06 -4.50 8.83
CA GLU A 6 -59.86 -4.09 7.65
C GLU A 6 -60.60 -2.76 7.92
N GLU A 7 -61.19 -2.59 9.10
CA GLU A 7 -61.87 -1.37 9.51
C GLU A 7 -60.93 -0.18 9.69
N PHE A 8 -59.67 -0.43 10.15
CA PHE A 8 -58.61 0.58 10.25
C PHE A 8 -58.21 1.10 8.87
N PHE A 9 -58.02 0.23 7.87
CA PHE A 9 -57.60 0.61 6.53
C PHE A 9 -58.68 1.35 5.72
N THR A 10 -59.98 1.09 5.98
CA THR A 10 -61.10 1.76 5.28
C THR A 10 -61.32 3.21 5.73
N HIS A 11 -60.81 3.62 6.90
CA HIS A 11 -60.96 5.01 7.40
C HIS A 11 -59.70 5.87 7.22
N MET A 12 -58.62 5.33 6.62
CA MET A 12 -57.42 6.09 6.36
C MET A 12 -57.57 6.94 5.08
N PRO A 13 -57.13 8.22 5.14
CA PRO A 13 -57.12 9.08 3.95
C PRO A 13 -56.15 8.55 2.88
N ASP A 14 -56.49 8.70 1.59
CA ASP A 14 -55.70 8.22 0.44
C ASP A 14 -54.26 8.70 0.44
N TRP A 15 -54.00 9.91 0.94
CA TRP A 15 -52.64 10.44 1.04
C TRP A 15 -51.74 9.62 1.98
N PHE A 16 -52.28 8.94 3.00
CA PHE A 16 -51.53 8.09 3.92
C PHE A 16 -50.92 6.89 3.21
N PHE A 17 -51.64 6.28 2.28
CA PHE A 17 -51.14 5.16 1.49
C PHE A 17 -50.02 5.60 0.55
N VAL A 18 -50.12 6.79 -0.03
CA VAL A 18 -49.07 7.34 -0.90
C VAL A 18 -47.78 7.61 -0.11
N ILE A 19 -47.89 8.24 1.06
CA ILE A 19 -46.71 8.50 1.92
C ILE A 19 -46.11 7.20 2.44
N SER A 20 -46.89 6.23 2.88
CA SER A 20 -46.44 4.94 3.35
C SER A 20 -45.72 4.17 2.25
N ALA A 21 -46.21 4.18 1.03
CA ALA A 21 -45.56 3.58 -0.14
C ALA A 21 -44.23 4.26 -0.46
N LEU A 22 -44.14 5.59 -0.34
CA LEU A 22 -42.96 6.38 -0.61
C LEU A 22 -41.86 6.10 0.44
N ILE A 23 -42.24 6.02 1.72
CA ILE A 23 -41.31 5.64 2.82
C ILE A 23 -40.79 4.22 2.60
N LEU A 24 -41.66 3.28 2.21
CA LEU A 24 -41.30 1.89 1.95
C LEU A 24 -40.30 1.80 0.77
N LEU A 25 -40.52 2.57 -0.29
CA LEU A 25 -39.65 2.65 -1.46
C LEU A 25 -38.25 3.20 -1.12
N VAL A 26 -38.21 4.25 -0.31
CA VAL A 26 -36.95 4.81 0.20
C VAL A 26 -36.21 3.81 1.10
N ALA A 27 -36.90 3.11 1.98
CA ALA A 27 -36.32 2.09 2.85
C ALA A 27 -35.75 0.91 2.05
N ILE A 28 -36.46 0.44 1.02
CA ILE A 28 -35.99 -0.63 0.13
C ILE A 28 -34.77 -0.16 -0.68
N GLY A 29 -34.84 1.05 -1.26
CA GLY A 29 -33.73 1.65 -2.02
C GLY A 29 -32.49 1.85 -1.17
N GLY A 30 -32.64 2.37 0.04
CA GLY A 30 -31.55 2.56 1.00
C GLY A 30 -30.91 1.25 1.45
N SER A 31 -31.73 0.22 1.73
CA SER A 31 -31.19 -1.10 2.11
C SER A 31 -30.46 -1.79 0.95
N ALA A 32 -30.99 -1.70 -0.27
CA ALA A 32 -30.33 -2.24 -1.47
C ALA A 32 -28.99 -1.54 -1.73
N TRP A 33 -28.94 -0.22 -1.59
CA TRP A 33 -27.71 0.57 -1.70
C TRP A 33 -26.66 0.15 -0.67
N TRP A 34 -27.06 -0.04 0.58
CA TRP A 34 -26.19 -0.49 1.67
C TRP A 34 -25.62 -1.88 1.44
N ILE A 35 -26.43 -2.81 0.91
CA ILE A 35 -26.00 -4.16 0.56
C ILE A 35 -24.96 -4.13 -0.57
N ILE A 36 -25.16 -3.28 -1.59
CA ILE A 36 -24.23 -3.15 -2.71
C ILE A 36 -22.87 -2.59 -2.23
N LEU A 37 -22.90 -1.55 -1.38
CA LEU A 37 -21.68 -0.99 -0.79
C LEU A 37 -20.95 -2.00 0.10
N GLY A 38 -21.68 -2.74 0.93
CA GLY A 38 -21.13 -3.81 1.77
C GLY A 38 -20.50 -4.93 0.95
N ALA A 39 -21.16 -5.37 -0.12
CA ALA A 39 -20.65 -6.39 -1.02
C ALA A 39 -19.38 -5.95 -1.75
N LYS A 40 -19.29 -4.68 -2.17
CA LYS A 40 -18.09 -4.12 -2.79
C LYS A 40 -16.91 -4.09 -1.81
N ARG A 41 -17.11 -3.58 -0.59
CA ARG A 41 -16.08 -3.57 0.46
C ARG A 41 -15.59 -4.99 0.82
N PHE A 42 -16.52 -5.94 0.88
CA PHE A 42 -16.20 -7.34 1.17
C PHE A 42 -15.40 -7.99 0.03
N SER A 43 -15.76 -7.72 -1.23
CA SER A 43 -15.02 -8.18 -2.41
C SER A 43 -13.59 -7.63 -2.45
N ASP A 44 -13.42 -6.33 -2.18
CA ASP A 44 -12.09 -5.70 -2.13
C ASP A 44 -11.23 -6.26 -0.99
N SER A 45 -11.85 -6.58 0.16
CA SER A 45 -11.16 -7.23 1.29
C SER A 45 -10.70 -8.65 0.95
N LEU A 46 -11.54 -9.45 0.29
CA LEU A 46 -11.19 -10.81 -0.16
C LEU A 46 -10.05 -10.80 -1.17
N GLY A 47 -10.04 -9.85 -2.09
CA GLY A 47 -8.95 -9.70 -3.07
C GLY A 47 -7.59 -9.39 -2.42
N LYS A 48 -7.59 -8.64 -1.33
CA LYS A 48 -6.37 -8.33 -0.55
C LYS A 48 -5.88 -9.54 0.26
N GLU A 49 -6.79 -10.28 0.89
CA GLU A 49 -6.44 -11.52 1.59
C GLU A 49 -5.88 -12.58 0.61
N GLN A 50 -6.49 -12.71 -0.56
CA GLN A 50 -6.03 -13.64 -1.57
C GLN A 50 -4.61 -13.35 -2.03
N ARG A 51 -4.25 -12.08 -2.25
CA ARG A 51 -2.88 -11.67 -2.57
C ARG A 51 -1.89 -11.99 -1.45
N LEU A 52 -2.28 -11.80 -0.18
CA LEU A 52 -1.44 -12.18 0.96
C LEU A 52 -1.23 -13.69 1.04
N TYR A 53 -2.26 -14.50 0.73
CA TYR A 53 -2.14 -15.95 0.66
C TYR A 53 -1.25 -16.40 -0.51
N GLU A 54 -1.37 -15.79 -1.69
CA GLU A 54 -0.49 -16.05 -2.83
C GLU A 54 0.97 -15.70 -2.50
N LEU A 55 1.20 -14.58 -1.81
CA LEU A 55 2.52 -14.20 -1.33
C LEU A 55 3.08 -15.22 -0.32
N GLN A 56 2.27 -15.67 0.64
CA GLN A 56 2.67 -16.71 1.59
C GLN A 56 2.97 -18.04 0.88
N GLU A 57 2.14 -18.45 -0.09
CA GLU A 57 2.37 -19.68 -0.86
C GLU A 57 3.65 -19.60 -1.68
N ASN A 58 3.91 -18.47 -2.33
CA ASN A 58 5.16 -18.25 -3.07
C ASN A 58 6.38 -18.26 -2.14
N LEU A 59 6.27 -17.70 -0.93
CA LEU A 59 7.31 -17.80 0.08
C LEU A 59 7.55 -19.24 0.55
N HIS A 60 6.48 -20.03 0.75
CA HIS A 60 6.64 -21.42 1.11
C HIS A 60 7.32 -22.21 -0.01
N LYS A 61 7.01 -21.97 -1.28
CA LYS A 61 7.70 -22.57 -2.42
C LYS A 61 9.18 -22.22 -2.50
N LEU A 62 9.52 -20.94 -2.22
CA LEU A 62 10.91 -20.50 -2.13
C LEU A 62 11.66 -21.11 -0.92
N ALA A 63 10.99 -21.26 0.23
CA ALA A 63 11.57 -21.83 1.44
C ALA A 63 11.97 -23.30 1.28
N PHE A 64 11.28 -24.05 0.43
CA PHE A 64 11.57 -25.47 0.21
C PHE A 64 12.79 -25.72 -0.68
N SER A 65 13.32 -24.74 -1.39
CA SER A 65 14.35 -24.97 -2.40
C SER A 65 15.80 -24.91 -1.90
N ASN A 66 16.06 -24.35 -0.70
CA ASN A 66 17.44 -24.31 -0.17
C ASN A 66 17.48 -23.96 1.34
N GLU A 67 18.34 -24.61 2.14
CA GLU A 67 18.49 -24.32 3.59
C GLU A 67 18.89 -22.87 3.89
N TYR A 68 19.62 -22.25 2.97
CA TYR A 68 19.99 -20.84 3.02
C TYR A 68 18.77 -19.90 3.02
N HIS A 69 17.74 -20.21 2.20
CA HIS A 69 16.52 -19.42 2.11
C HIS A 69 15.59 -19.59 3.33
N LYS A 70 15.83 -20.58 4.18
CA LYS A 70 15.02 -20.84 5.37
C LYS A 70 15.08 -19.70 6.39
N GLY A 71 16.25 -19.14 6.59
CA GLY A 71 16.44 -17.99 7.50
C GLY A 71 15.78 -16.72 6.97
N VAL A 72 15.92 -16.46 5.66
CA VAL A 72 15.28 -15.33 4.97
C VAL A 72 13.77 -15.50 4.99
N SER A 73 13.25 -16.69 4.70
CA SER A 73 11.81 -16.96 4.70
C SER A 73 11.16 -16.74 6.07
N LEU A 74 11.82 -17.11 7.16
CA LEU A 74 11.31 -16.86 8.52
C LEU A 74 11.24 -15.37 8.84
N LYS A 75 12.23 -14.58 8.42
CA LYS A 75 12.23 -13.12 8.60
C LYS A 75 11.15 -12.47 7.75
N LEU A 76 10.99 -12.91 6.50
CA LEU A 76 9.93 -12.44 5.60
C LEU A 76 8.53 -12.72 6.18
N LEU A 77 8.30 -13.90 6.76
CA LEU A 77 7.03 -14.21 7.43
C LEU A 77 6.77 -13.22 8.58
N THR A 78 7.80 -12.88 9.36
CA THR A 78 7.67 -11.87 10.42
C THR A 78 7.31 -10.48 9.87
N VAL A 79 7.91 -10.08 8.76
CA VAL A 79 7.60 -8.79 8.11
C VAL A 79 6.17 -8.80 7.55
N ILE A 80 5.74 -9.90 6.93
CA ILE A 80 4.36 -10.06 6.43
C ILE A 80 3.36 -9.98 7.58
N ASP A 81 3.61 -10.68 8.69
CA ASP A 81 2.73 -10.64 9.86
C ASP A 81 2.67 -9.23 10.47
N ASN A 82 3.79 -8.55 10.60
CA ASN A 82 3.83 -7.17 11.07
C ASN A 82 3.05 -6.23 10.14
N SER A 83 3.21 -6.38 8.82
CA SER A 83 2.47 -5.57 7.82
C SER A 83 0.97 -5.88 7.87
N ARG A 84 0.59 -7.14 8.06
CA ARG A 84 -0.82 -7.54 8.24
C ARG A 84 -1.43 -6.92 9.51
N HIS A 85 -0.70 -6.97 10.63
CA HIS A 85 -1.14 -6.33 11.87
C HIS A 85 -1.28 -4.81 11.71
N PHE A 86 -0.36 -4.18 11.00
CA PHE A 86 -0.42 -2.77 10.68
C PHE A 86 -1.65 -2.41 9.85
N ILE A 87 -1.89 -3.14 8.74
CA ILE A 87 -3.06 -2.93 7.87
C ILE A 87 -4.37 -3.11 8.65
N ASN A 88 -4.44 -4.15 9.49
CA ASN A 88 -5.62 -4.37 10.34
C ASN A 88 -5.80 -3.27 11.40
N SER A 89 -4.72 -2.72 11.93
CA SER A 89 -4.78 -1.60 12.88
C SER A 89 -5.35 -0.34 12.22
N ILE A 90 -4.94 -0.03 11.00
CA ILE A 90 -5.51 1.06 10.22
C ILE A 90 -7.02 0.84 10.04
N LYS A 91 -7.45 -0.34 9.55
CA LYS A 91 -8.85 -0.67 9.30
C LYS A 91 -9.76 -0.56 10.53
N ASN A 92 -9.21 -0.74 11.72
CA ASN A 92 -9.95 -0.66 12.98
C ASN A 92 -10.00 0.77 13.57
N GLY A 93 -9.69 1.79 12.77
CA GLY A 93 -9.72 3.20 13.20
C GLY A 93 -8.61 3.57 14.17
N ASN A 94 -7.65 2.70 14.40
CA ASN A 94 -6.45 3.00 15.13
C ASN A 94 -5.52 3.77 14.16
N HIS A 95 -5.82 5.05 13.96
CA HIS A 95 -5.10 5.99 13.08
C HIS A 95 -3.65 6.24 13.51
N ASP A 96 -3.05 5.29 14.17
CA ASP A 96 -1.66 5.38 14.57
C ASP A 96 -0.76 5.16 13.34
N LYS A 97 -0.78 6.18 12.51
CA LYS A 97 0.22 7.24 12.40
C LYS A 97 1.58 6.79 11.88
N ASN A 98 1.83 5.52 11.64
CA ASN A 98 3.18 5.15 11.33
C ASN A 98 3.32 4.30 10.06
N VAL A 99 2.60 4.69 8.98
CA VAL A 99 2.94 4.20 7.64
C VAL A 99 4.44 4.40 7.40
N GLY A 100 4.97 5.58 7.72
CA GLY A 100 6.39 5.87 7.62
C GLY A 100 7.27 4.92 8.43
N LEU A 101 6.89 4.57 9.66
CA LEU A 101 7.65 3.60 10.46
C LEU A 101 7.51 2.17 9.94
N ASN A 102 6.37 1.79 9.41
CA ASN A 102 6.20 0.47 8.81
C ASN A 102 7.04 0.35 7.53
N VAL A 103 7.00 1.34 6.66
CA VAL A 103 7.84 1.41 5.46
C VAL A 103 9.33 1.41 5.84
N GLN A 104 9.73 2.14 6.89
CA GLN A 104 11.09 2.14 7.40
C GLN A 104 11.55 0.73 7.82
N ARG A 105 10.73 -0.01 8.57
CA ARG A 105 11.03 -1.39 8.97
C ARG A 105 11.14 -2.32 7.77
N ILE A 106 10.26 -2.18 6.79
CA ILE A 106 10.29 -2.96 5.55
C ILE A 106 11.61 -2.71 4.81
N VAL A 107 11.99 -1.45 4.64
CA VAL A 107 13.24 -1.04 3.97
C VAL A 107 14.48 -1.58 4.71
N GLU A 108 14.54 -1.47 6.04
CA GLU A 108 15.64 -2.02 6.83
C GLU A 108 15.73 -3.55 6.75
N SER A 109 14.58 -4.22 6.80
CA SER A 109 14.52 -5.68 6.68
C SER A 109 15.00 -6.14 5.31
N LEU A 110 14.61 -5.46 4.23
CA LEU A 110 15.08 -5.78 2.89
C LEU A 110 16.60 -5.71 2.80
N ALA A 111 17.21 -4.61 3.26
CA ALA A 111 18.68 -4.45 3.25
C ALA A 111 19.41 -5.54 4.06
N ALA A 112 18.76 -6.11 5.07
CA ALA A 112 19.29 -7.20 5.87
C ALA A 112 19.11 -8.58 5.23
N ASP A 113 17.96 -8.79 4.58
CA ASP A 113 17.54 -10.10 4.07
C ASP A 113 18.15 -10.45 2.71
N VAL A 114 18.59 -9.44 1.95
CA VAL A 114 19.31 -9.65 0.68
C VAL A 114 20.81 -9.97 0.87
N LYS A 115 21.32 -9.95 2.09
CA LYS A 115 22.72 -10.31 2.36
C LYS A 115 22.94 -11.81 2.15
N THR A 116 23.84 -12.15 1.27
CA THR A 116 24.21 -13.54 0.96
C THR A 116 25.41 -14.00 1.79
N ASN A 117 26.30 -13.07 2.14
CA ASN A 117 27.51 -13.38 2.92
C ASN A 117 27.65 -12.47 4.16
N PRO A 118 28.30 -12.97 5.23
CA PRO A 118 28.64 -12.15 6.37
C PRO A 118 29.54 -10.97 5.96
N GLY A 119 29.15 -9.76 6.36
CA GLY A 119 29.94 -8.54 6.07
C GLY A 119 29.52 -7.79 4.82
N GLU A 120 28.64 -8.32 3.98
CA GLU A 120 28.02 -7.56 2.88
C GLU A 120 27.23 -6.38 3.43
N LYS A 121 27.37 -5.25 2.72
CA LYS A 121 26.63 -4.03 3.03
C LYS A 121 25.75 -3.70 1.85
N HIS A 122 24.45 -3.87 2.04
CA HIS A 122 23.44 -3.43 1.11
C HIS A 122 22.67 -2.26 1.73
N ARG A 123 22.21 -1.37 0.86
CA ARG A 123 21.28 -0.31 1.25
C ARG A 123 19.99 -0.54 0.51
N SER A 124 18.90 -0.23 1.17
CA SER A 124 17.59 -0.23 0.57
C SER A 124 16.92 1.10 0.85
N GLY A 125 16.20 1.66 -0.13
CA GLY A 125 15.52 2.93 0.00
C GLY A 125 14.19 2.93 -0.72
N PHE A 126 13.18 3.52 -0.08
CA PHE A 126 11.90 3.82 -0.73
C PHE A 126 11.88 5.28 -1.15
N TRP A 127 11.68 5.48 -2.44
CA TRP A 127 11.67 6.78 -3.11
C TRP A 127 10.24 7.11 -3.52
N ILE A 128 9.68 8.16 -2.93
CA ILE A 128 8.33 8.62 -3.26
C ILE A 128 8.39 9.54 -4.47
N VAL A 129 7.39 9.44 -5.37
CA VAL A 129 7.30 10.30 -6.54
C VAL A 129 6.74 11.67 -6.19
N ASP A 130 7.43 12.73 -6.61
CA ASP A 130 6.93 14.10 -6.69
C ASP A 130 6.72 14.43 -8.18
N ARG A 131 5.45 14.39 -8.62
CA ARG A 131 5.11 14.58 -10.04
C ARG A 131 5.27 16.03 -10.47
N ASP A 132 5.09 16.97 -9.56
CA ASP A 132 5.17 18.40 -9.87
C ASP A 132 6.62 18.81 -10.14
N LYS A 133 7.56 18.20 -9.42
CA LYS A 133 9.00 18.41 -9.62
C LYS A 133 9.64 17.43 -10.60
N GLU A 134 8.92 16.41 -11.05
CA GLU A 134 9.45 15.31 -11.88
C GLU A 134 10.65 14.59 -11.24
N VAL A 135 10.60 14.34 -9.95
CA VAL A 135 11.65 13.66 -9.18
C VAL A 135 11.10 12.54 -8.31
N LEU A 136 12.01 11.67 -7.88
CA LEU A 136 11.82 10.69 -6.81
C LEU A 136 12.61 11.18 -5.59
N THR A 137 11.96 11.38 -4.45
CA THR A 137 12.59 11.82 -3.21
C THR A 137 12.74 10.64 -2.25
N LEU A 138 13.93 10.46 -1.66
CA LEU A 138 14.17 9.40 -0.67
C LEU A 138 13.36 9.65 0.60
N LEU A 139 12.27 8.91 0.77
CA LEU A 139 11.39 9.03 1.95
C LEU A 139 11.92 8.19 3.12
N ASN A 140 12.24 6.92 2.86
CA ASN A 140 12.76 5.98 3.85
C ASN A 140 14.04 5.32 3.32
N GLY A 141 15.05 5.18 4.16
CA GLY A 141 16.30 4.55 3.81
C GLY A 141 16.83 3.65 4.93
N SER A 142 17.46 2.53 4.58
CA SER A 142 18.13 1.70 5.56
C SER A 142 19.35 2.41 6.16
N SER A 143 19.89 1.89 7.25
CA SER A 143 21.01 2.45 8.01
C SER A 143 22.30 2.72 7.20
N GLY A 144 22.34 2.29 5.94
CA GLY A 144 23.45 2.59 5.01
C GLY A 144 23.34 3.95 4.32
N PHE A 145 22.20 4.62 4.39
CA PHE A 145 22.03 5.97 3.88
C PHE A 145 22.38 7.01 4.95
N PRO A 146 23.05 8.12 4.59
CA PRO A 146 23.22 9.24 5.50
C PRO A 146 21.87 9.86 5.89
N ASP A 147 21.69 10.19 7.18
CA ASP A 147 20.42 10.74 7.70
C ASP A 147 19.95 11.99 6.94
N HIS A 148 20.89 12.84 6.50
CA HIS A 148 20.56 14.07 5.76
C HIS A 148 20.03 13.81 4.34
N TYR A 149 20.06 12.57 3.84
CA TYR A 149 19.46 12.20 2.54
C TYR A 149 17.95 12.01 2.65
N LEU A 150 17.43 11.64 3.83
CA LEU A 150 16.00 11.42 4.03
C LEU A 150 15.24 12.73 3.83
N GLY A 151 14.29 12.73 2.93
CA GLY A 151 13.50 13.91 2.54
C GLY A 151 14.23 14.93 1.65
N ASN A 152 15.53 14.76 1.41
CA ASN A 152 16.33 15.77 0.68
C ASN A 152 17.04 15.21 -0.57
N ARG A 153 17.31 13.89 -0.62
CA ARG A 153 17.95 13.30 -1.80
C ARG A 153 16.89 13.08 -2.88
N GLU A 154 17.13 13.64 -4.04
CA GLU A 154 16.26 13.54 -5.20
C GLU A 154 16.96 12.81 -6.34
N LEU A 155 16.17 12.07 -7.14
CA LEU A 155 16.56 11.40 -8.38
C LEU A 155 15.60 11.87 -9.49
N GLY A 156 16.13 12.33 -10.61
CA GLY A 156 15.31 12.76 -11.74
C GLY A 156 14.50 11.60 -12.33
N LEU A 157 13.21 11.81 -12.57
CA LEU A 157 12.36 10.81 -13.23
C LEU A 157 12.90 10.45 -14.63
N ASN A 158 13.47 11.41 -15.35
CA ASN A 158 13.93 11.24 -16.73
C ASN A 158 15.43 10.92 -16.84
N GLN A 159 16.19 10.98 -15.73
CA GLN A 159 17.64 10.94 -15.72
C GLN A 159 18.22 9.96 -14.72
N SER A 160 17.43 9.00 -14.24
CA SER A 160 17.92 8.00 -13.31
C SER A 160 17.35 6.62 -13.60
N ILE A 161 18.10 5.57 -13.21
CA ILE A 161 17.67 4.16 -13.33
C ILE A 161 16.35 3.94 -12.57
N ALA A 162 16.22 4.51 -11.38
CA ALA A 162 14.99 4.45 -10.59
C ALA A 162 13.82 5.18 -11.28
N GLY A 163 14.09 6.35 -11.87
CA GLY A 163 13.09 7.07 -12.66
C GLY A 163 12.64 6.29 -13.90
N ARG A 164 13.56 5.60 -14.57
CA ARG A 164 13.21 4.69 -15.68
C ARG A 164 12.34 3.53 -15.21
N CYS A 165 12.67 2.92 -14.08
CA CYS A 165 11.86 1.86 -13.44
C CYS A 165 10.42 2.36 -13.19
N PHE A 166 10.27 3.54 -12.60
CA PHE A 166 8.95 4.15 -12.34
C PHE A 166 8.15 4.39 -13.62
N ARG A 167 8.76 5.04 -14.62
CA ARG A 167 8.07 5.35 -15.89
C ARG A 167 7.63 4.12 -16.67
N LYS A 168 8.46 3.06 -16.68
CA LYS A 168 8.14 1.80 -17.37
C LYS A 168 7.23 0.89 -16.54
N ASN A 169 7.12 1.14 -15.25
CA ASN A 169 6.45 0.25 -14.29
C ASN A 169 6.97 -1.20 -14.38
N GLU A 170 8.29 -1.36 -14.53
CA GLU A 170 8.97 -2.63 -14.68
C GLU A 170 10.16 -2.71 -13.73
N LEU A 171 10.39 -3.90 -13.16
CA LEU A 171 11.59 -4.18 -12.38
C LEU A 171 12.84 -4.00 -13.26
N ILE A 172 13.84 -3.32 -12.73
CA ILE A 172 15.16 -3.19 -13.35
C ILE A 172 16.20 -3.79 -12.41
N ASN A 173 16.94 -4.80 -12.89
CA ASN A 173 18.13 -5.33 -12.22
C ASN A 173 19.36 -4.91 -13.05
N CYS A 174 20.03 -3.86 -12.60
CA CYS A 174 21.26 -3.36 -13.19
C CYS A 174 22.46 -4.02 -12.50
N LYS A 175 23.20 -4.86 -13.22
CA LYS A 175 24.35 -5.61 -12.70
C LYS A 175 25.57 -4.75 -12.49
N ASP A 176 25.78 -3.76 -13.34
CA ASP A 176 26.81 -2.73 -13.20
C ASP A 176 26.22 -1.38 -13.59
N VAL A 177 25.97 -0.54 -12.60
CA VAL A 177 25.39 0.79 -12.82
C VAL A 177 26.27 1.71 -13.62
N THR A 178 27.60 1.49 -13.64
CA THR A 178 28.54 2.33 -14.36
C THR A 178 28.45 2.16 -15.88
N GLU A 179 27.82 1.09 -16.34
CA GLU A 179 27.54 0.80 -17.75
C GLU A 179 26.16 1.31 -18.21
N ASP A 180 25.34 1.79 -17.27
CA ASP A 180 23.97 2.24 -17.57
C ASP A 180 23.96 3.73 -17.94
N GLU A 181 23.26 4.06 -19.03
CA GLU A 181 23.17 5.43 -19.56
C GLU A 181 22.49 6.44 -18.63
N ASP A 182 21.60 5.95 -17.74
CA ASP A 182 20.89 6.76 -16.76
C ASP A 182 21.62 6.80 -15.39
N TYR A 183 22.87 6.36 -15.35
CA TYR A 183 23.65 6.39 -14.11
C TYR A 183 24.27 7.77 -13.88
N GLU A 184 23.83 8.43 -12.82
CA GLU A 184 24.56 9.58 -12.28
C GLU A 184 25.62 9.12 -11.29
N SER A 185 26.87 9.48 -11.53
CA SER A 185 27.97 9.12 -10.63
C SER A 185 27.71 9.63 -9.22
N SER A 186 27.69 8.73 -8.26
CA SER A 186 27.55 9.04 -6.83
C SER A 186 28.86 8.76 -6.09
N ASN A 187 29.09 9.45 -4.96
CA ASN A 187 30.21 9.16 -4.08
C ASN A 187 30.08 7.80 -3.35
N SER A 188 29.25 6.92 -3.84
CA SER A 188 28.91 5.63 -3.24
C SER A 188 29.59 4.50 -4.00
N ASP A 189 30.18 3.55 -3.28
CA ASP A 189 30.90 2.40 -3.82
C ASP A 189 30.01 1.27 -4.36
N TYR A 190 28.68 1.48 -4.51
CA TYR A 190 27.81 0.44 -5.05
C TYR A 190 28.00 0.28 -6.58
N ARG A 191 27.88 -0.94 -7.06
CA ARG A 191 27.96 -1.27 -8.49
C ARG A 191 26.69 -1.88 -9.04
N SER A 192 25.93 -2.57 -8.22
CA SER A 192 24.67 -3.20 -8.64
C SER A 192 23.47 -2.50 -8.01
N LEU A 193 22.36 -2.50 -8.72
CA LEU A 193 21.13 -1.83 -8.30
C LEU A 193 19.92 -2.62 -8.78
N ILE A 194 19.01 -2.95 -7.87
CA ILE A 194 17.65 -3.38 -8.19
C ILE A 194 16.70 -2.22 -7.91
N CYS A 195 15.84 -1.92 -8.87
CA CYS A 195 14.71 -0.99 -8.73
C CYS A 195 13.42 -1.74 -8.96
N VAL A 196 12.48 -1.63 -8.04
CA VAL A 196 11.14 -2.23 -8.13
C VAL A 196 10.10 -1.13 -8.04
N PRO A 197 9.16 -1.03 -9.00
CA PRO A 197 8.10 -0.03 -8.92
C PRO A 197 7.13 -0.38 -7.78
N VAL A 198 6.65 0.65 -7.09
CA VAL A 198 5.63 0.56 -6.05
C VAL A 198 4.40 1.31 -6.54
N ASP A 199 3.69 0.70 -7.50
CA ASP A 199 2.54 1.28 -8.21
C ASP A 199 2.79 2.75 -8.61
N ASN A 200 1.83 3.63 -8.31
CA ASN A 200 1.92 5.08 -8.55
C ASN A 200 2.61 5.85 -7.42
N PHE A 201 3.08 5.19 -6.37
CA PHE A 201 3.68 5.84 -5.21
C PHE A 201 5.17 6.15 -5.38
N GLY A 202 5.91 5.28 -6.09
CA GLY A 202 7.33 5.47 -6.24
C GLY A 202 8.12 4.21 -6.58
N VAL A 203 9.35 4.11 -6.06
CA VAL A 203 10.28 3.02 -6.36
C VAL A 203 10.98 2.54 -5.09
N LEU A 204 11.06 1.23 -4.91
CA LEU A 204 11.91 0.58 -3.93
C LEU A 204 13.25 0.23 -4.60
N THR A 205 14.36 0.61 -3.97
CA THR A 205 15.70 0.31 -4.47
C THR A 205 16.49 -0.55 -3.50
N VAL A 206 17.35 -1.41 -4.05
CA VAL A 206 18.39 -2.12 -3.30
C VAL A 206 19.69 -1.96 -4.05
N ASP A 207 20.74 -1.51 -3.37
CA ASP A 207 22.07 -1.39 -3.94
C ASP A 207 23.09 -2.33 -3.27
N GLY A 208 24.11 -2.71 -4.02
CA GLY A 208 25.17 -3.60 -3.58
C GLY A 208 26.46 -3.45 -4.38
N LYS A 209 27.53 -4.13 -3.92
CA LYS A 209 28.81 -4.14 -4.63
C LYS A 209 28.88 -5.22 -5.70
N GLU A 210 28.18 -6.32 -5.50
CA GLU A 210 28.15 -7.47 -6.39
C GLU A 210 26.79 -7.56 -7.10
N PRO A 211 26.74 -8.12 -8.30
CA PRO A 211 25.50 -8.33 -9.04
C PRO A 211 24.50 -9.18 -8.25
N PHE A 212 23.26 -8.77 -8.27
CA PHE A 212 22.16 -9.49 -7.64
C PHE A 212 21.63 -10.63 -8.52
N ASP A 213 21.26 -11.72 -7.88
CA ASP A 213 20.62 -12.87 -8.52
C ASP A 213 19.08 -12.71 -8.58
N LYS A 214 18.41 -13.68 -9.21
CA LYS A 214 16.95 -13.69 -9.33
C LYS A 214 16.22 -13.88 -7.99
N ASN A 215 16.88 -14.46 -6.98
CA ASN A 215 16.25 -14.62 -5.68
C ASN A 215 16.13 -13.27 -4.99
N VAL A 216 17.15 -12.43 -5.12
CA VAL A 216 17.13 -11.05 -4.59
C VAL A 216 16.09 -10.21 -5.32
N GLU A 217 15.91 -10.39 -6.65
CA GLU A 217 14.81 -9.75 -7.39
C GLU A 217 13.45 -10.10 -6.76
N SER A 218 13.17 -11.40 -6.58
CA SER A 218 11.90 -11.86 -6.02
C SER A 218 11.66 -11.39 -4.59
N ILE A 219 12.72 -11.30 -3.79
CA ILE A 219 12.66 -10.73 -2.43
C ILE A 219 12.31 -9.24 -2.52
N ALA A 220 12.97 -8.48 -3.38
CA ALA A 220 12.71 -7.06 -3.55
C ALA A 220 11.28 -6.78 -4.04
N GLU A 221 10.76 -7.57 -5.00
CA GLU A 221 9.38 -7.50 -5.46
C GLU A 221 8.37 -7.74 -4.34
N LEU A 222 8.64 -8.73 -3.48
CA LEU A 222 7.80 -9.00 -2.33
C LEU A 222 7.74 -7.82 -1.37
N TYR A 223 8.90 -7.23 -1.05
CA TYR A 223 8.98 -6.07 -0.16
C TYR A 223 8.31 -4.83 -0.78
N ALA A 224 8.46 -4.62 -2.09
CA ALA A 224 7.75 -3.56 -2.82
C ALA A 224 6.23 -3.74 -2.72
N THR A 225 5.73 -4.98 -2.88
CA THR A 225 4.31 -5.30 -2.72
C THR A 225 3.80 -5.00 -1.30
N LEU A 226 4.60 -5.28 -0.26
CA LEU A 226 4.23 -4.96 1.12
C LEU A 226 4.12 -3.44 1.36
N ILE A 227 5.04 -2.65 0.79
CA ILE A 227 4.97 -1.18 0.83
C ILE A 227 3.73 -0.70 0.07
N GLU A 228 3.48 -1.22 -1.12
CA GLU A 228 2.31 -0.87 -1.93
C GLU A 228 1.00 -1.09 -1.18
N LEU A 229 0.85 -2.27 -0.55
CA LEU A 229 -0.34 -2.58 0.25
C LEU A 229 -0.52 -1.62 1.42
N ALA A 230 0.57 -1.31 2.13
CA ALA A 230 0.53 -0.38 3.26
C ALA A 230 0.12 1.04 2.82
N LEU A 231 0.68 1.53 1.71
CA LEU A 231 0.38 2.86 1.18
C LEU A 231 -1.03 2.95 0.60
N LYS A 232 -1.51 1.90 -0.10
CA LYS A 232 -2.89 1.86 -0.62
C LYS A 232 -3.92 1.89 0.51
N GLU A 233 -3.69 1.12 1.57
CA GLU A 233 -4.60 1.12 2.71
C GLU A 233 -4.64 2.49 3.40
N TYR A 234 -3.49 3.10 3.60
CA TYR A 234 -3.41 4.44 4.18
C TYR A 234 -4.12 5.50 3.32
N ALA A 235 -3.93 5.46 2.00
CA ALA A 235 -4.57 6.41 1.09
C ALA A 235 -6.11 6.27 1.13
N LEU A 236 -6.64 5.04 1.24
CA LEU A 236 -8.07 4.80 1.38
C LEU A 236 -8.64 5.39 2.67
N GLU A 237 -7.95 5.20 3.80
CA GLU A 237 -8.36 5.74 5.10
C GLU A 237 -8.37 7.28 5.10
N VAL A 238 -7.33 7.90 4.53
CA VAL A 238 -7.27 9.37 4.42
C VAL A 238 -8.45 9.89 3.59
N MET A 239 -8.76 9.24 2.46
CA MET A 239 -9.89 9.63 1.61
C MET A 239 -11.24 9.43 2.29
N GLU A 240 -11.40 8.41 3.13
CA GLU A 240 -12.64 8.18 3.90
C GLU A 240 -12.78 9.25 5.00
N ALA A 241 -11.71 9.56 5.73
CA ALA A 241 -11.73 10.60 6.75
C ALA A 241 -12.02 12.01 6.19
N GLU A 242 -11.49 12.34 5.01
CA GLU A 242 -11.79 13.60 4.33
C GLU A 242 -13.27 13.69 3.90
N LYS A 243 -13.86 12.60 3.43
CA LYS A 243 -15.28 12.55 3.08
C LYS A 243 -16.18 12.73 4.29
N GLU A 244 -15.87 12.08 5.41
CA GLU A 244 -16.64 12.21 6.65
C GLU A 244 -16.58 13.64 7.18
N SER A 245 -15.41 14.27 7.15
CA SER A 245 -15.24 15.67 7.57
C SER A 245 -15.99 16.64 6.66
N ALA A 246 -16.04 16.39 5.36
CA ALA A 246 -16.78 17.21 4.40
C ALA A 246 -18.31 17.11 4.61
N VAL A 247 -18.83 15.92 4.92
CA VAL A 247 -20.27 15.72 5.22
C VAL A 247 -20.65 16.43 6.52
N THR A 248 -19.85 16.34 7.56
CA THR A 248 -20.10 16.97 8.86
C THR A 248 -20.11 18.50 8.77
N ASN A 249 -19.28 19.08 7.92
CA ASN A 249 -19.25 20.53 7.71
C ASN A 249 -20.51 21.03 6.96
N ILE A 250 -21.08 20.27 6.06
CA ILE A 250 -22.32 20.63 5.33
C ILE A 250 -23.50 20.59 6.29
N GLU A 251 -23.62 19.59 7.15
CA GLU A 251 -24.70 19.46 8.14
C GLU A 251 -24.64 20.57 9.20
N GLY A 252 -23.42 21.04 9.60
CA GLY A 252 -23.25 22.12 10.55
C GLY A 252 -23.56 23.54 10.02
N GLU A 253 -23.55 23.73 8.71
CA GLU A 253 -23.93 25.02 8.09
C GLU A 253 -25.44 25.17 7.89
N GLU A 254 -26.18 24.06 7.78
CA GLU A 254 -27.65 24.10 7.67
C GLU A 254 -28.34 24.44 9.01
N ASP A 255 -27.75 24.02 10.15
CA ASP A 255 -28.30 24.30 11.50
C ASP A 255 -28.08 25.73 11.99
N ASN A 256 -27.25 26.54 11.36
CA ASN A 256 -26.97 27.93 11.76
C ASN A 256 -27.77 28.98 10.97
N ASN A 257 -28.69 28.58 10.07
CA ASN A 257 -29.47 29.51 9.27
C ASN A 257 -30.99 29.59 9.65
N ASP A 258 -31.37 28.97 10.78
CA ASP A 258 -32.69 29.13 11.41
C ASP A 258 -32.58 30.00 12.70
#